data_f0901dee6c19a33732a613b83cbf3be4
#
_entry.id   f0901dee6c19a33732a613b83cbf3be4
#
_cell.length_a   1.000
_cell.length_b   1.000
_cell.length_c   1.000
_cell.angle_alpha   90.00
_cell.angle_beta   90.00
_cell.angle_gamma   90.00
#
_symmetry.space_group_name_H-M   'P 1'
#
loop_
_entity.id
_entity.type
_entity.pdbx_description
1 polymer ?
#
loop_
_entity_poly.entity_id
_entity_poly.type
_entity_poly.pdbx_seq_one_letter_code
_entity_poly.pdbx_strand_id
1 'polypeptide(L)'
;ITHENYLRYRDMDLTRNLTPAALSYVGIQYQYMAPHLFSEEQWRYIGRHLRILSGFYGILRADDAVVPYRLEMQARLAAGGAGDLYGYWKDAIYRELYRPDGESGRRCKVLNLASKEYSKAVEPWLKPGDEFVTCIFGTLTDGKVKVKATEAKMARGEMVRFLAEQNAMGFETVKQFDRLGFSYMPELSDESRYVFIVNDKKIDVSYTKNKQGHVN
;
A
#
# COMPACT_ATOMS: atom_id res chain seq x y z
N ILE A 1 -17.94 -13.20 -5.24
CA ILE A 1 -17.47 -11.85 -5.66
C ILE A 1 -18.49 -11.19 -6.58
N THR A 2 -18.89 -11.83 -7.69
CA THR A 2 -19.80 -11.24 -8.67
C THR A 2 -21.16 -10.88 -8.07
N HIS A 3 -21.78 -11.79 -7.29
CA HIS A 3 -23.06 -11.55 -6.65
C HIS A 3 -23.01 -10.44 -5.59
N GLU A 4 -21.97 -10.46 -4.74
CA GLU A 4 -21.77 -9.39 -3.73
C GLU A 4 -21.60 -8.02 -4.38
N ASN A 5 -20.82 -7.93 -5.47
CA ASN A 5 -20.64 -6.69 -6.19
C ASN A 5 -21.91 -6.23 -6.88
N TYR A 6 -22.70 -7.16 -7.43
CA TYR A 6 -23.99 -6.82 -8.05
C TYR A 6 -24.92 -6.11 -7.05
N LEU A 7 -25.03 -6.64 -5.83
CA LEU A 7 -25.83 -6.01 -4.78
C LEU A 7 -25.28 -4.63 -4.36
N ARG A 8 -23.94 -4.50 -4.27
CA ARG A 8 -23.29 -3.23 -3.94
C ARG A 8 -23.43 -2.20 -5.05
N TYR A 9 -23.32 -2.61 -6.32
CA TYR A 9 -23.37 -1.69 -7.45
C TYR A 9 -24.79 -1.27 -7.84
N ARG A 10 -25.79 -2.11 -7.57
CA ARG A 10 -27.18 -1.81 -7.87
C ARG A 10 -27.66 -0.50 -7.21
N ASP A 11 -27.24 -0.30 -5.96
CA ASP A 11 -27.65 0.84 -5.14
C ASP A 11 -26.47 1.81 -4.86
N MET A 12 -25.42 1.73 -5.69
CA MET A 12 -24.22 2.55 -5.53
C MET A 12 -24.50 4.01 -5.86
N ASP A 13 -24.30 4.88 -4.87
CA ASP A 13 -24.35 6.33 -5.04
C ASP A 13 -22.98 6.92 -4.68
N LEU A 14 -22.26 7.42 -5.68
CA LEU A 14 -20.94 8.04 -5.51
C LEU A 14 -20.96 9.38 -4.79
N THR A 15 -22.15 9.85 -4.37
CA THR A 15 -22.33 11.11 -3.63
C THR A 15 -22.75 10.92 -2.19
N ARG A 16 -23.06 9.68 -1.76
CA ARG A 16 -23.58 9.36 -0.43
C ARG A 16 -22.85 8.18 0.21
N ASN A 17 -22.90 8.11 1.54
CA ASN A 17 -22.30 7.03 2.33
C ASN A 17 -20.79 6.83 2.02
N LEU A 18 -20.12 7.94 1.79
CA LEU A 18 -18.71 7.95 1.46
C LEU A 18 -17.86 7.85 2.73
N THR A 19 -16.78 7.09 2.63
CA THR A 19 -15.79 6.94 3.70
C THR A 19 -14.40 7.20 3.12
N PRO A 20 -13.48 7.87 3.85
CA PRO A 20 -12.11 8.02 3.40
C PRO A 20 -11.48 6.66 3.03
N ALA A 21 -10.75 6.61 1.93
CA ALA A 21 -10.18 5.38 1.39
C ALA A 21 -9.34 4.63 2.45
N ALA A 22 -8.48 5.32 3.20
CA ALA A 22 -7.67 4.69 4.22
C ALA A 22 -8.47 3.98 5.32
N LEU A 23 -9.71 4.40 5.59
CA LEU A 23 -10.63 3.79 6.57
C LEU A 23 -11.53 2.71 5.95
N SER A 24 -11.73 2.75 4.63
CA SER A 24 -12.67 1.86 3.92
C SER A 24 -12.06 0.53 3.54
N TYR A 25 -10.75 0.52 3.24
CA TYR A 25 -10.08 -0.71 2.86
C TYR A 25 -9.86 -1.62 4.05
N VAL A 26 -10.18 -2.90 3.89
CA VAL A 26 -10.00 -3.93 4.90
C VAL A 26 -8.95 -4.94 4.51
N GLY A 27 -8.31 -5.54 5.51
CA GLY A 27 -7.29 -6.55 5.35
C GLY A 27 -6.09 -6.32 6.26
N ILE A 28 -5.19 -7.29 6.32
CA ILE A 28 -4.06 -7.32 7.27
C ILE A 28 -3.22 -6.03 7.19
N GLN A 29 -2.93 -5.54 5.99
CA GLN A 29 -2.15 -4.31 5.81
C GLN A 29 -2.82 -3.09 6.47
N TYR A 30 -4.14 -2.93 6.31
CA TYR A 30 -4.88 -1.81 6.89
C TYR A 30 -5.08 -1.96 8.40
N GLN A 31 -5.21 -3.19 8.89
CA GLN A 31 -5.26 -3.48 10.33
C GLN A 31 -3.96 -3.05 11.03
N TYR A 32 -2.81 -3.30 10.41
CA TYR A 32 -1.51 -2.92 10.95
C TYR A 32 -1.19 -1.44 10.74
N MET A 33 -1.65 -0.82 9.67
CA MET A 33 -1.60 0.63 9.49
C MET A 33 -2.44 1.35 10.55
N ALA A 34 -3.60 0.77 10.91
CA ALA A 34 -4.52 1.26 11.94
C ALA A 34 -4.85 2.77 11.82
N PRO A 35 -5.35 3.25 10.67
CA PRO A 35 -5.53 4.68 10.41
C PRO A 35 -6.56 5.34 11.33
N HIS A 36 -7.46 4.57 11.93
CA HIS A 36 -8.44 5.04 12.93
C HIS A 36 -7.79 5.52 14.24
N LEU A 37 -6.52 5.21 14.46
CA LEU A 37 -5.73 5.66 15.63
C LEU A 37 -4.84 6.87 15.33
N PHE A 38 -4.85 7.38 14.11
CA PHE A 38 -3.96 8.47 13.70
C PHE A 38 -4.40 9.80 14.29
N SER A 39 -3.41 10.58 14.73
CA SER A 39 -3.59 12.00 15.06
C SER A 39 -3.90 12.82 13.81
N GLU A 40 -4.34 14.08 13.99
CA GLU A 40 -4.54 15.00 12.86
C GLU A 40 -3.28 15.21 12.02
N GLU A 41 -2.10 15.21 12.65
CA GLU A 41 -0.83 15.36 11.94
C GLU A 41 -0.52 14.14 11.09
N GLN A 42 -0.75 12.95 11.62
CA GLN A 42 -0.59 11.69 10.90
C GLN A 42 -1.60 11.58 9.76
N TRP A 43 -2.84 12.04 9.95
CA TRP A 43 -3.85 12.13 8.89
C TRP A 43 -3.42 13.09 7.78
N ARG A 44 -2.90 14.28 8.13
CA ARG A 44 -2.34 15.21 7.15
C ARG A 44 -1.17 14.62 6.39
N TYR A 45 -0.31 13.85 7.08
CA TYR A 45 0.81 13.16 6.46
C TYR A 45 0.33 12.13 5.42
N ILE A 46 -0.56 11.19 5.79
CA ILE A 46 -1.05 10.17 4.84
C ILE A 46 -1.90 10.77 3.71
N GLY A 47 -2.65 11.82 3.95
CA GLY A 47 -3.38 12.55 2.90
C GLY A 47 -2.44 13.10 1.80
N ARG A 48 -1.24 13.56 2.18
CA ARG A 48 -0.23 14.06 1.23
C ARG A 48 0.56 12.92 0.58
N HIS A 49 0.97 11.93 1.34
CA HIS A 49 2.00 10.96 0.94
C HIS A 49 1.47 9.59 0.57
N LEU A 50 0.38 9.12 1.16
CA LEU A 50 -0.16 7.78 0.87
C LEU A 50 -0.97 7.79 -0.43
N ARG A 51 -0.68 6.82 -1.28
CA ARG A 51 -1.51 6.47 -2.44
C ARG A 51 -1.93 5.01 -2.32
N ILE A 52 -3.20 4.74 -2.58
CA ILE A 52 -3.81 3.40 -2.51
C ILE A 52 -4.15 2.97 -3.93
N LEU A 53 -3.57 1.85 -4.38
CA LEU A 53 -3.88 1.28 -5.68
C LEU A 53 -5.14 0.42 -5.60
N SER A 54 -6.01 0.57 -6.59
CA SER A 54 -7.33 -0.02 -6.63
C SER A 54 -7.65 -0.57 -8.02
N GLY A 55 -8.22 -1.77 -8.10
CA GLY A 55 -8.72 -2.31 -9.36
C GLY A 55 -9.88 -1.49 -9.93
N PHE A 56 -10.69 -0.89 -9.06
CA PHE A 56 -11.88 -0.13 -9.45
C PHE A 56 -11.59 1.37 -9.68
N TYR A 57 -10.87 2.01 -8.76
CA TYR A 57 -10.59 3.44 -8.81
C TYR A 57 -9.24 3.80 -9.46
N GLY A 58 -8.38 2.80 -9.73
CA GLY A 58 -7.03 3.00 -10.22
C GLY A 58 -6.08 3.40 -9.10
N ILE A 59 -6.04 4.66 -8.73
CA ILE A 59 -5.23 5.22 -7.66
C ILE A 59 -6.04 6.22 -6.84
N LEU A 60 -5.88 6.18 -5.53
CA LEU A 60 -6.58 7.01 -4.56
C LEU A 60 -5.60 7.66 -3.59
N ARG A 61 -5.94 8.83 -3.09
CA ARG A 61 -5.36 9.42 -1.88
C ARG A 61 -5.98 8.74 -0.65
N ALA A 62 -5.34 8.91 0.50
CA ALA A 62 -5.84 8.36 1.76
C ALA A 62 -7.21 8.93 2.17
N ASP A 63 -7.46 10.18 1.82
CA ASP A 63 -8.65 10.97 2.16
C ASP A 63 -9.72 10.98 1.06
N ASP A 64 -9.47 10.36 -0.10
CA ASP A 64 -10.48 10.25 -1.14
C ASP A 64 -11.71 9.48 -0.65
N ALA A 65 -12.88 10.01 -0.98
CA ALA A 65 -14.16 9.44 -0.61
C ALA A 65 -14.51 8.26 -1.52
N VAL A 66 -14.74 7.09 -0.92
CA VAL A 66 -15.03 5.86 -1.66
C VAL A 66 -16.29 5.17 -1.18
N VAL A 67 -16.89 4.38 -2.06
CA VAL A 67 -17.97 3.44 -1.74
C VAL A 67 -17.44 2.00 -1.64
N PRO A 68 -18.13 1.11 -0.91
CA PRO A 68 -17.72 -0.28 -0.82
C PRO A 68 -17.75 -0.99 -2.17
N TYR A 69 -16.67 -1.67 -2.50
CA TYR A 69 -16.57 -2.54 -3.68
C TYR A 69 -15.62 -3.70 -3.39
N ARG A 70 -15.58 -4.69 -4.28
CA ARG A 70 -14.59 -5.75 -4.27
C ARG A 70 -14.15 -6.08 -5.70
N LEU A 71 -12.96 -5.64 -6.06
CA LEU A 71 -12.33 -5.90 -7.35
C LEU A 71 -10.81 -5.91 -7.17
N GLU A 72 -10.21 -7.08 -7.30
CA GLU A 72 -8.76 -7.25 -7.30
C GLU A 72 -8.17 -6.81 -8.65
N MET A 73 -6.96 -6.25 -8.67
CA MET A 73 -6.30 -5.77 -9.89
C MET A 73 -6.05 -6.89 -10.90
N GLN A 74 -5.80 -8.12 -10.43
CA GLN A 74 -5.59 -9.30 -11.26
C GLN A 74 -6.89 -10.00 -11.70
N ALA A 75 -8.07 -9.42 -11.41
CA ALA A 75 -9.33 -10.01 -11.82
C ALA A 75 -9.39 -10.15 -13.35
N ARG A 76 -9.85 -11.31 -13.83
CA ARG A 76 -10.08 -11.54 -15.26
C ARG A 76 -11.37 -10.86 -15.69
N LEU A 77 -11.30 -9.55 -15.84
CA LEU A 77 -12.42 -8.70 -16.21
C LEU A 77 -12.05 -7.90 -17.45
N ALA A 78 -12.69 -8.19 -18.56
CA ALA A 78 -12.60 -7.36 -19.75
C ALA A 78 -13.37 -6.05 -19.51
N ALA A 79 -12.71 -4.91 -19.71
CA ALA A 79 -13.28 -3.59 -19.50
C ALA A 79 -12.72 -2.60 -20.55
N GLY A 80 -13.56 -1.74 -21.09
CA GLY A 80 -13.13 -0.68 -22.01
C GLY A 80 -12.38 -1.16 -23.26
N GLY A 81 -12.68 -2.38 -23.74
CA GLY A 81 -11.98 -2.99 -24.88
C GLY A 81 -10.66 -3.68 -24.52
N ALA A 82 -10.25 -3.68 -23.27
CA ALA A 82 -9.08 -4.40 -22.77
C ALA A 82 -9.46 -5.77 -22.20
N GLY A 83 -8.55 -6.75 -22.26
CA GLY A 83 -8.78 -8.10 -21.76
C GLY A 83 -8.65 -8.26 -20.25
N ASP A 84 -8.04 -7.30 -19.58
CA ASP A 84 -7.85 -7.26 -18.12
C ASP A 84 -7.75 -5.81 -17.61
N LEU A 85 -7.64 -5.66 -16.28
CA LEU A 85 -7.55 -4.34 -15.66
C LEU A 85 -6.19 -3.65 -15.88
N TYR A 86 -5.11 -4.37 -16.08
CA TYR A 86 -3.82 -3.76 -16.43
C TYR A 86 -3.89 -3.10 -17.82
N GLY A 87 -4.51 -3.78 -18.78
CA GLY A 87 -4.78 -3.22 -20.10
C GLY A 87 -5.81 -2.10 -20.09
N TYR A 88 -6.77 -2.11 -19.16
CA TYR A 88 -7.74 -1.03 -18.97
C TYR A 88 -7.07 0.23 -18.44
N TRP A 89 -6.32 0.12 -17.34
CA TRP A 89 -5.68 1.27 -16.69
C TRP A 89 -4.46 1.79 -17.48
N LYS A 90 -3.77 0.93 -18.22
CA LYS A 90 -2.54 1.29 -18.97
C LYS A 90 -1.59 2.11 -18.11
N ASP A 91 -1.17 3.26 -18.62
CA ASP A 91 -0.28 4.21 -17.95
C ASP A 91 -1.00 5.23 -17.04
N ALA A 92 -2.32 5.17 -16.92
CA ALA A 92 -3.09 6.18 -16.19
C ALA A 92 -2.70 6.26 -14.71
N ILE A 93 -2.48 5.09 -14.05
CA ILE A 93 -2.03 5.04 -12.65
C ILE A 93 -0.63 5.63 -12.51
N TYR A 94 0.29 5.29 -13.41
CA TYR A 94 1.63 5.86 -13.44
C TYR A 94 1.61 7.38 -13.64
N ARG A 95 0.83 7.89 -14.59
CA ARG A 95 0.73 9.34 -14.86
C ARG A 95 0.19 10.11 -13.66
N GLU A 96 -0.78 9.56 -12.94
CA GLU A 96 -1.32 10.20 -11.75
C GLU A 96 -0.32 10.13 -10.58
N LEU A 97 0.37 9.00 -10.40
CA LEU A 97 1.37 8.82 -9.35
C LEU A 97 2.56 9.77 -9.51
N TYR A 98 3.01 9.99 -10.75
CA TYR A 98 4.15 10.85 -11.08
C TYR A 98 3.75 12.22 -11.63
N ARG A 99 2.48 12.62 -11.42
CA ARG A 99 2.04 13.96 -11.78
C ARG A 99 2.85 14.99 -10.98
N PRO A 100 3.49 15.95 -11.65
CA PRO A 100 4.27 16.98 -10.95
C PRO A 100 3.40 17.75 -9.95
N ASP A 101 3.90 17.95 -8.74
CA ASP A 101 3.26 18.81 -7.76
C ASP A 101 3.47 20.27 -8.14
N GLY A 102 2.41 20.92 -8.62
CA GLY A 102 2.33 22.36 -8.85
C GLY A 102 3.53 22.98 -9.60
N GLU A 103 3.96 24.15 -9.16
CA GLU A 103 5.03 24.95 -9.79
C GLU A 103 6.44 24.37 -9.65
N SER A 104 6.67 23.44 -8.72
CA SER A 104 8.02 22.92 -8.44
C SER A 104 8.55 22.01 -9.54
N GLY A 105 7.69 21.44 -10.38
CA GLY A 105 8.06 20.50 -11.45
C GLY A 105 8.82 19.26 -10.96
N ARG A 106 8.98 19.07 -9.66
CA ARG A 106 9.71 17.94 -9.09
C ARG A 106 8.92 16.66 -9.28
N ARG A 107 9.58 15.64 -9.81
CA ARG A 107 9.04 14.28 -9.80
C ARG A 107 9.03 13.76 -8.37
N CYS A 108 7.95 13.08 -8.00
CA CYS A 108 7.88 12.46 -6.70
C CYS A 108 8.81 11.24 -6.63
N LYS A 109 9.26 10.94 -5.42
CA LYS A 109 9.94 9.68 -5.08
C LYS A 109 8.90 8.72 -4.54
N VAL A 110 8.84 7.52 -5.09
CA VAL A 110 7.82 6.53 -4.73
C VAL A 110 8.43 5.41 -3.91
N LEU A 111 7.91 5.23 -2.70
CA LEU A 111 8.15 4.05 -1.88
C LEU A 111 7.05 3.03 -2.15
N ASN A 112 7.39 1.95 -2.83
CA ASN A 112 6.44 0.90 -3.15
C ASN A 112 6.25 -0.07 -1.98
N LEU A 113 5.09 0.02 -1.34
CA LEU A 113 4.59 -0.90 -0.31
C LEU A 113 3.42 -1.75 -0.83
N ALA A 114 3.10 -1.66 -2.11
CA ALA A 114 2.07 -2.48 -2.73
C ALA A 114 2.54 -3.93 -2.95
N SER A 115 1.59 -4.85 -3.08
CA SER A 115 1.91 -6.21 -3.50
C SER A 115 2.31 -6.23 -4.98
N LYS A 116 2.98 -7.32 -5.41
CA LYS A 116 3.36 -7.50 -6.83
C LYS A 116 2.18 -7.40 -7.79
N GLU A 117 1.00 -7.82 -7.35
CA GLU A 117 -0.24 -7.67 -8.09
C GLU A 117 -0.52 -6.19 -8.45
N TYR A 118 -0.41 -5.30 -7.47
CA TYR A 118 -0.72 -3.88 -7.68
C TYR A 118 0.45 -3.10 -8.28
N SER A 119 1.70 -3.39 -7.86
CA SER A 119 2.86 -2.69 -8.42
C SER A 119 3.07 -2.96 -9.92
N LYS A 120 2.62 -4.12 -10.41
CA LYS A 120 2.60 -4.46 -11.84
C LYS A 120 1.78 -3.47 -12.70
N ALA A 121 0.83 -2.73 -12.11
CA ALA A 121 0.09 -1.70 -12.82
C ALA A 121 0.93 -0.41 -13.06
N VAL A 122 2.05 -0.26 -12.36
CA VAL A 122 2.94 0.93 -12.43
C VAL A 122 4.28 0.59 -13.10
N GLU A 123 4.91 -0.51 -12.66
CA GLU A 123 6.30 -0.88 -13.03
C GLU A 123 6.60 -0.84 -14.53
N PRO A 124 5.73 -1.31 -15.46
CA PRO A 124 6.02 -1.30 -16.89
C PRO A 124 6.10 0.09 -17.51
N TRP A 125 5.61 1.11 -16.81
CA TRP A 125 5.52 2.49 -17.29
C TRP A 125 6.60 3.40 -16.73
N LEU A 126 7.44 2.90 -15.81
CA LEU A 126 8.55 3.64 -15.22
C LEU A 126 9.52 4.10 -16.29
N LYS A 127 10.00 5.34 -16.17
CA LYS A 127 10.92 5.98 -17.09
C LYS A 127 12.30 6.13 -16.46
N PRO A 128 13.36 6.25 -17.26
CA PRO A 128 14.68 6.62 -16.75
C PRO A 128 14.59 7.89 -15.87
N GLY A 129 15.13 7.82 -14.66
CA GLY A 129 15.11 8.91 -13.68
C GLY A 129 13.89 8.92 -12.75
N ASP A 130 12.94 7.99 -12.88
CA ASP A 130 11.90 7.79 -11.88
C ASP A 130 12.47 7.06 -10.67
N GLU A 131 12.32 7.63 -9.49
CA GLU A 131 12.70 6.98 -8.23
C GLU A 131 11.53 6.11 -7.73
N PHE A 132 11.67 4.79 -7.85
CA PHE A 132 10.68 3.80 -7.42
C PHE A 132 11.35 2.71 -6.60
N VAL A 133 11.29 2.82 -5.28
CA VAL A 133 11.95 1.91 -4.34
C VAL A 133 10.96 0.94 -3.73
N THR A 134 11.18 -0.36 -3.92
CA THR A 134 10.32 -1.42 -3.38
C THR A 134 10.84 -1.93 -2.04
N CYS A 135 10.01 -1.90 -1.00
CA CYS A 135 10.30 -2.54 0.26
C CYS A 135 9.99 -4.03 0.20
N ILE A 136 10.98 -4.86 0.55
CA ILE A 136 10.88 -6.31 0.64
C ILE A 136 11.01 -6.69 2.11
N PHE A 137 10.00 -7.37 2.65
CA PHE A 137 9.97 -7.88 4.01
C PHE A 137 10.02 -9.41 3.99
N GLY A 138 11.03 -10.00 4.58
CA GLY A 138 11.22 -11.44 4.53
C GLY A 138 12.10 -12.01 5.63
N THR A 139 12.36 -13.29 5.53
CA THR A 139 13.27 -14.06 6.38
C THR A 139 14.46 -14.52 5.53
N LEU A 140 15.66 -14.47 6.05
CA LEU A 140 16.83 -14.99 5.37
C LEU A 140 16.94 -16.50 5.62
N THR A 141 16.84 -17.32 4.57
CA THR A 141 16.96 -18.78 4.64
C THR A 141 17.89 -19.24 3.52
N ASP A 142 18.95 -19.95 3.88
CA ASP A 142 19.95 -20.46 2.92
C ASP A 142 20.50 -19.34 1.99
N GLY A 143 20.78 -18.17 2.55
CA GLY A 143 21.29 -17.02 1.81
C GLY A 143 20.27 -16.35 0.88
N LYS A 144 18.99 -16.77 0.90
CA LYS A 144 17.93 -16.20 0.06
C LYS A 144 16.83 -15.57 0.92
N VAL A 145 16.34 -14.43 0.46
CA VAL A 145 15.19 -13.75 1.09
C VAL A 145 13.92 -14.49 0.72
N LYS A 146 13.23 -15.05 1.69
CA LYS A 146 11.92 -15.68 1.56
C LYS A 146 10.84 -14.76 2.12
N VAL A 147 9.87 -14.40 1.29
CA VAL A 147 8.75 -13.53 1.66
C VAL A 147 7.55 -14.38 2.06
N LYS A 148 7.08 -14.23 3.30
CA LYS A 148 5.80 -14.79 3.74
C LYS A 148 4.70 -13.73 3.56
N ALA A 149 3.66 -14.06 2.80
CA ALA A 149 2.65 -13.07 2.35
C ALA A 149 1.97 -12.33 3.52
N THR A 150 1.63 -13.03 4.60
CA THR A 150 0.99 -12.44 5.78
C THR A 150 1.92 -11.47 6.48
N GLU A 151 3.16 -11.89 6.78
CA GLU A 151 4.16 -11.06 7.45
C GLU A 151 4.49 -9.80 6.63
N ALA A 152 4.62 -9.94 5.31
CA ALA A 152 4.84 -8.81 4.42
C ALA A 152 3.67 -7.81 4.41
N LYS A 153 2.40 -8.28 4.49
CA LYS A 153 1.22 -7.41 4.63
C LYS A 153 1.23 -6.65 5.94
N MET A 154 1.57 -7.33 7.05
CA MET A 154 1.71 -6.71 8.37
C MET A 154 2.77 -5.61 8.34
N ALA A 155 3.97 -5.93 7.86
CA ALA A 155 5.09 -5.00 7.81
C ALA A 155 4.82 -3.78 6.90
N ARG A 156 4.15 -3.95 5.77
CA ARG A 156 3.76 -2.83 4.89
C ARG A 156 2.79 -1.87 5.58
N GLY A 157 1.83 -2.39 6.33
CA GLY A 157 0.92 -1.56 7.13
C GLY A 157 1.64 -0.80 8.23
N GLU A 158 2.48 -1.49 9.00
CA GLU A 158 3.30 -0.87 10.04
C GLU A 158 4.31 0.14 9.47
N MET A 159 4.87 -0.09 8.28
CA MET A 159 5.75 0.89 7.63
C MET A 159 5.01 2.20 7.34
N VAL A 160 3.79 2.15 6.80
CA VAL A 160 2.99 3.38 6.59
C VAL A 160 2.76 4.10 7.91
N ARG A 161 2.38 3.37 8.96
CA ARG A 161 2.18 3.92 10.30
C ARG A 161 3.45 4.54 10.86
N PHE A 162 4.56 3.83 10.78
CA PHE A 162 5.87 4.31 11.22
C PHE A 162 6.26 5.62 10.52
N LEU A 163 6.13 5.69 9.21
CA LEU A 163 6.46 6.89 8.43
C LEU A 163 5.55 8.07 8.79
N ALA A 164 4.26 7.83 9.05
CA ALA A 164 3.34 8.86 9.50
C ALA A 164 3.67 9.37 10.92
N GLU A 165 4.05 8.48 11.85
CA GLU A 165 4.47 8.82 13.20
C GLU A 165 5.80 9.61 13.22
N GLN A 166 6.71 9.31 12.29
CA GLN A 166 7.99 10.02 12.14
C GLN A 166 7.87 11.30 11.31
N ASN A 167 6.70 11.59 10.73
CA ASN A 167 6.52 12.67 9.75
C ASN A 167 7.63 12.64 8.67
N ALA A 168 7.88 11.48 8.12
CA ALA A 168 9.05 11.17 7.30
C ALA A 168 9.07 11.96 5.99
N MET A 169 10.16 12.68 5.73
CA MET A 169 10.31 13.52 4.52
C MET A 169 11.22 12.90 3.45
N GLY A 170 11.79 11.71 3.72
CA GLY A 170 12.70 11.07 2.79
C GLY A 170 12.97 9.61 3.10
N PHE A 171 13.70 8.94 2.20
CA PHE A 171 13.94 7.50 2.26
C PHE A 171 14.94 7.09 3.36
N GLU A 172 15.69 8.02 3.94
CA GLU A 172 16.58 7.69 5.07
C GLU A 172 15.80 7.24 6.30
N THR A 173 14.61 7.85 6.55
CA THR A 173 13.73 7.41 7.63
C THR A 173 13.20 5.99 7.38
N VAL A 174 12.98 5.59 6.12
CA VAL A 174 12.53 4.22 5.79
C VAL A 174 13.51 3.17 6.31
N LYS A 175 14.82 3.43 6.21
CA LYS A 175 15.87 2.51 6.64
C LYS A 175 15.93 2.33 8.16
N GLN A 176 15.29 3.23 8.92
CA GLN A 176 15.22 3.16 10.39
C GLN A 176 14.06 2.28 10.90
N PHE A 177 13.28 1.70 10.01
CA PHE A 177 12.17 0.83 10.40
C PHE A 177 12.65 -0.41 11.15
N ASP A 178 12.17 -0.60 12.38
CA ASP A 178 12.56 -1.65 13.31
C ASP A 178 11.38 -2.41 13.95
N ARG A 179 10.19 -2.34 13.33
CA ARG A 179 8.95 -2.91 13.89
C ARG A 179 8.72 -4.34 13.44
N LEU A 180 7.93 -5.06 14.24
CA LEU A 180 7.63 -6.48 14.03
C LEU A 180 8.88 -7.36 13.95
N GLY A 181 10.00 -6.91 14.53
CA GLY A 181 11.29 -7.62 14.49
C GLY A 181 12.04 -7.51 13.16
N PHE A 182 11.54 -6.73 12.20
CA PHE A 182 12.25 -6.45 10.96
C PHE A 182 13.38 -5.42 11.19
N SER A 183 14.46 -5.59 10.46
CA SER A 183 15.58 -4.63 10.41
C SER A 183 16.05 -4.47 8.97
N TYR A 184 16.46 -3.27 8.62
CA TYR A 184 17.02 -2.94 7.31
C TYR A 184 18.36 -3.65 7.09
N MET A 185 18.55 -4.23 5.90
CA MET A 185 19.75 -4.96 5.50
C MET A 185 20.44 -4.29 4.32
N PRO A 186 21.44 -3.41 4.58
CA PRO A 186 22.14 -2.67 3.51
C PRO A 186 22.75 -3.58 2.45
N GLU A 187 23.34 -4.71 2.88
CA GLU A 187 24.01 -5.68 2.01
C GLU A 187 23.09 -6.43 1.06
N LEU A 188 21.77 -6.41 1.32
CA LEU A 188 20.74 -7.04 0.47
C LEU A 188 19.92 -5.99 -0.29
N SER A 189 20.23 -4.70 -0.07
CA SER A 189 19.48 -3.56 -0.61
C SER A 189 20.25 -2.86 -1.72
N ASP A 190 19.51 -2.16 -2.58
CA ASP A 190 20.05 -1.31 -3.63
C ASP A 190 19.20 -0.04 -3.82
N GLU A 191 19.46 0.77 -4.85
CA GLU A 191 18.74 2.02 -5.13
C GLU A 191 17.24 1.82 -5.47
N SER A 192 16.88 0.62 -5.93
CA SER A 192 15.51 0.27 -6.34
C SER A 192 14.77 -0.61 -5.32
N ARG A 193 15.50 -1.13 -4.31
CA ARG A 193 14.99 -2.15 -3.43
C ARG A 193 15.58 -2.05 -2.02
N TYR A 194 14.73 -1.87 -1.02
CA TYR A 194 15.09 -1.92 0.38
C TYR A 194 14.61 -3.23 1.00
N VAL A 195 15.53 -4.00 1.55
CA VAL A 195 15.27 -5.32 2.14
C VAL A 195 15.28 -5.23 3.66
N PHE A 196 14.22 -5.74 4.25
CA PHE A 196 14.06 -5.85 5.70
C PHE A 196 13.93 -7.32 6.08
N ILE A 197 14.77 -7.77 6.99
CA ILE A 197 14.78 -9.16 7.45
C ILE A 197 14.28 -9.24 8.89
N VAL A 198 13.37 -10.18 9.12
CA VAL A 198 12.99 -10.56 10.48
C VAL A 198 13.89 -11.69 10.97
N ASN A 199 14.46 -11.52 12.16
CA ASN A 199 15.16 -12.59 12.85
C ASN A 199 14.12 -13.52 13.49
N ASP A 200 14.10 -14.78 13.11
CA ASP A 200 13.12 -15.82 13.51
C ASP A 200 12.88 -15.96 15.04
N LYS A 201 13.61 -15.25 15.87
CA LYS A 201 13.52 -15.32 17.35
C LYS A 201 12.52 -14.36 17.99
N LYS A 202 11.85 -13.46 17.24
CA LYS A 202 10.95 -12.43 17.82
C LYS A 202 9.75 -12.06 16.96
N ILE A 203 8.94 -13.02 16.53
CA ILE A 203 7.55 -12.68 16.23
C ILE A 203 6.75 -13.05 17.49
N ASP A 204 6.59 -12.08 18.38
CA ASP A 204 5.66 -12.21 19.50
C ASP A 204 4.22 -12.11 18.98
N VAL A 205 3.60 -13.26 18.78
CA VAL A 205 2.20 -13.39 18.31
C VAL A 205 1.20 -12.89 19.37
N SER A 206 1.68 -12.46 20.55
CA SER A 206 0.81 -11.94 21.62
C SER A 206 0.08 -10.65 21.24
N TYR A 207 0.61 -9.90 20.28
CA TYR A 207 -0.02 -8.65 19.83
C TYR A 207 -1.37 -8.84 19.11
N THR A 208 -1.62 -10.03 18.58
CA THR A 208 -2.85 -10.33 17.82
C THR A 208 -4.04 -10.73 18.71
N LYS A 209 -3.80 -11.21 19.93
CA LYS A 209 -4.89 -11.69 20.81
C LYS A 209 -5.65 -10.59 21.56
N ASN A 210 -5.06 -9.41 21.76
CA ASN A 210 -5.70 -8.32 22.51
C ASN A 210 -6.62 -7.42 21.68
N LYS A 211 -6.76 -7.62 20.37
CA LYS A 211 -7.64 -6.81 19.50
C LYS A 211 -8.95 -7.48 19.11
N GLN A 212 -9.22 -8.71 19.54
CA GLN A 212 -10.50 -9.38 19.28
C GLN A 212 -11.50 -9.33 20.44
N GLY A 213 -11.17 -8.68 21.54
CA GLY A 213 -12.06 -8.48 22.66
C GLY A 213 -12.67 -7.07 22.65
N HIS A 214 -13.93 -6.99 22.33
CA HIS A 214 -14.89 -5.89 22.44
C HIS A 214 -15.40 -5.35 21.11
N VAL A 215 -16.29 -6.10 20.50
CA VAL A 215 -17.48 -5.56 19.84
C VAL A 215 -18.63 -6.52 20.18
N ASN A 216 -19.40 -6.17 21.17
CA ASN A 216 -20.80 -6.57 21.31
C ASN A 216 -21.67 -5.47 20.75
#